data_a43bd78b8792daacaf5735b0b018d8d5
#
_entry.id   a43bd78b8792daacaf5735b0b018d8d5
#
_cell.length_a   1.000
_cell.length_b   1.000
_cell.length_c   1.000
_cell.angle_alpha   90.00
_cell.angle_beta   90.00
_cell.angle_gamma   90.00
#
_symmetry.space_group_name_H-M   'P 1'
#
loop_
_entity.id
_entity.type
_entity.pdbx_description
1 polymer ?
#
loop_
_entity_poly.entity_id
_entity_poly.type
_entity_poly.pdbx_seq_one_letter_code
_entity_poly.pdbx_strand_id
1 'polypeptide(L)'
;FFIVLIVQIFKSNRFLSFLVKGFKGLLIILFLLHTAGLIARWYISGHAPWSDAYESMIYVAWATQFFGLTFGRKSALTMASTAFVVGMILMIAHWNWMDPAIANLVPVLDSYWLMIHVAVIVGSYGPFALGMIIGGVSLFLILITTNKNKRKIKLRIKELTIINELAITVGLIMLTIGNFLGGMWANESWGRYLSLIHISE
;
A
#
# COMPACT_ATOMS: atom_id res chain seq x y z
N PHE A 1 8.71 3.64 -15.86
CA PHE A 1 7.69 4.68 -15.70
C PHE A 1 8.28 5.93 -15.05
N PHE A 2 8.97 5.82 -13.91
CA PHE A 2 9.55 6.95 -13.17
C PHE A 2 10.54 7.75 -14.04
N ILE A 3 11.46 7.07 -14.72
CA ILE A 3 12.44 7.70 -15.63
C ILE A 3 11.73 8.48 -16.74
N VAL A 4 10.69 7.90 -17.36
CA VAL A 4 9.90 8.57 -18.41
C VAL A 4 9.28 9.88 -17.91
N LEU A 5 8.80 9.89 -16.66
CA LEU A 5 8.23 11.08 -16.04
C LEU A 5 9.28 12.15 -15.74
N ILE A 6 10.45 11.76 -15.23
CA ILE A 6 11.56 12.70 -15.02
C ILE A 6 11.93 13.37 -16.35
N VAL A 7 12.11 12.57 -17.41
CA VAL A 7 12.42 13.10 -18.75
C VAL A 7 11.30 14.04 -19.24
N GLN A 8 10.03 13.70 -18.99
CA GLN A 8 8.89 14.51 -19.40
C GLN A 8 8.83 15.87 -18.68
N ILE A 9 9.33 15.97 -17.45
CA ILE A 9 9.43 17.25 -16.72
C ILE A 9 10.37 18.22 -17.45
N PHE A 10 11.47 17.70 -18.04
CA PHE A 10 12.46 18.50 -18.74
C PHE A 10 12.15 18.66 -20.23
N LYS A 11 11.58 17.64 -20.90
CA LYS A 11 11.30 17.63 -22.34
C LYS A 11 9.89 17.09 -22.58
N SER A 12 8.91 17.99 -22.75
CA SER A 12 7.55 17.62 -23.11
C SER A 12 7.46 17.20 -24.58
N ASN A 13 7.04 15.95 -24.84
CA ASN A 13 6.81 15.41 -26.17
C ASN A 13 5.49 14.60 -26.18
N ARG A 14 4.79 14.59 -27.32
CA ARG A 14 3.56 13.80 -27.53
C ARG A 14 3.79 12.30 -27.29
N PHE A 15 4.93 11.79 -27.73
CA PHE A 15 5.32 10.38 -27.52
C PHE A 15 5.45 10.03 -26.03
N LEU A 16 6.11 10.87 -25.22
CA LEU A 16 6.23 10.69 -23.78
C LEU A 16 4.85 10.72 -23.09
N SER A 17 3.95 11.59 -23.54
CA SER A 17 2.58 11.63 -23.01
C SER A 17 1.78 10.37 -23.35
N PHE A 18 2.00 9.78 -24.53
CA PHE A 18 1.40 8.50 -24.91
C PHE A 18 1.94 7.35 -24.03
N LEU A 19 3.26 7.28 -23.81
CA LEU A 19 3.88 6.30 -22.94
C LEU A 19 3.34 6.40 -21.51
N VAL A 20 3.20 7.60 -20.95
CA VAL A 20 2.63 7.80 -19.60
C VAL A 20 1.20 7.28 -19.52
N LYS A 21 0.38 7.50 -20.54
CA LYS A 21 -1.00 6.95 -20.59
C LYS A 21 -0.96 5.42 -20.67
N GLY A 22 -0.07 4.84 -21.47
CA GLY A 22 0.13 3.40 -21.58
C GLY A 22 0.53 2.77 -20.24
N PHE A 23 1.50 3.37 -19.53
CA PHE A 23 1.89 2.90 -18.20
C PHE A 23 0.76 2.99 -17.17
N LYS A 24 -0.07 4.04 -17.22
CA LYS A 24 -1.25 4.14 -16.35
C LYS A 24 -2.24 3.01 -16.63
N GLY A 25 -2.51 2.71 -17.89
CA GLY A 25 -3.38 1.60 -18.29
C GLY A 25 -2.82 0.25 -17.84
N LEU A 26 -1.51 0.04 -18.04
CA LEU A 26 -0.83 -1.17 -17.58
C LEU A 26 -0.93 -1.36 -16.06
N LEU A 27 -0.75 -0.31 -15.27
CA LEU A 27 -0.89 -0.39 -13.82
C LEU A 27 -2.30 -0.79 -13.37
N ILE A 28 -3.34 -0.32 -14.07
CA ILE A 28 -4.72 -0.73 -13.80
C ILE A 28 -4.91 -2.21 -14.13
N ILE A 29 -4.40 -2.68 -15.27
CA ILE A 29 -4.48 -4.10 -15.65
C ILE A 29 -3.75 -4.97 -14.63
N LEU A 30 -2.54 -4.60 -14.23
CA LEU A 30 -1.76 -5.32 -13.21
C LEU A 30 -2.48 -5.35 -11.86
N PHE A 31 -3.15 -4.25 -11.49
CA PHE A 31 -3.97 -4.20 -10.28
C PHE A 31 -5.15 -5.18 -10.34
N LEU A 32 -5.83 -5.26 -11.48
CA LEU A 32 -6.94 -6.21 -11.66
C LEU A 32 -6.45 -7.66 -11.63
N LEU A 33 -5.31 -7.96 -12.24
CA LEU A 33 -4.67 -9.28 -12.18
C LEU A 33 -4.25 -9.64 -10.76
N HIS A 34 -3.66 -8.70 -10.02
CA HIS A 34 -3.31 -8.89 -8.61
C HIS A 34 -4.55 -9.17 -7.75
N THR A 35 -5.63 -8.41 -7.96
CA THR A 35 -6.92 -8.64 -7.29
C THR A 35 -7.46 -10.05 -7.60
N ALA A 36 -7.44 -10.46 -8.87
CA ALA A 36 -7.85 -11.80 -9.27
C ALA A 36 -6.98 -12.88 -8.60
N GLY A 37 -5.68 -12.65 -8.49
CA GLY A 37 -4.75 -13.55 -7.78
C GLY A 37 -5.08 -13.70 -6.30
N LEU A 38 -5.39 -12.60 -5.60
CA LEU A 38 -5.81 -12.65 -4.19
C LEU A 38 -7.15 -13.38 -4.01
N ILE A 39 -8.12 -13.16 -4.90
CA ILE A 39 -9.40 -13.87 -4.88
C ILE A 39 -9.20 -15.37 -5.13
N ALA A 40 -8.40 -15.74 -6.12
CA ALA A 40 -8.08 -17.13 -6.41
C ALA A 40 -7.40 -17.80 -5.22
N ARG A 41 -6.43 -17.13 -4.57
CA ARG A 41 -5.77 -17.64 -3.39
C ARG A 41 -6.76 -17.85 -2.25
N TRP A 42 -7.66 -16.90 -1.99
CA TRP A 42 -8.74 -17.03 -0.99
C TRP A 42 -9.61 -18.26 -1.27
N TYR A 43 -10.02 -18.43 -2.53
CA TYR A 43 -10.87 -19.57 -2.91
C TYR A 43 -10.17 -20.92 -2.70
N ILE A 44 -8.86 -21.01 -3.03
CA ILE A 44 -8.08 -22.25 -2.91
C ILE A 44 -7.75 -22.55 -1.44
N SER A 45 -7.36 -21.53 -0.66
CA SER A 45 -6.94 -21.70 0.74
C SER A 45 -8.11 -21.91 1.69
N GLY A 46 -9.32 -21.46 1.32
CA GLY A 46 -10.50 -21.45 2.20
C GLY A 46 -10.45 -20.39 3.32
N HIS A 47 -9.37 -19.61 3.42
CA HIS A 47 -9.19 -18.54 4.39
C HIS A 47 -8.77 -17.23 3.73
N ALA A 48 -8.86 -16.12 4.47
CA ALA A 48 -8.56 -14.80 3.94
C ALA A 48 -7.08 -14.67 3.56
N PRO A 49 -6.74 -14.03 2.41
CA PRO A 49 -5.39 -13.94 1.86
C PRO A 49 -4.55 -12.86 2.56
N TRP A 50 -4.53 -12.84 3.88
CA TRP A 50 -3.70 -12.03 4.77
C TRP A 50 -3.43 -12.73 6.11
N SER A 51 -3.49 -14.06 6.10
CA SER A 51 -3.39 -14.88 7.31
C SER A 51 -1.96 -15.30 7.65
N ASP A 52 -1.04 -15.23 6.71
CA ASP A 52 0.38 -15.48 6.91
C ASP A 52 1.25 -14.29 6.49
N ALA A 53 2.57 -14.39 6.71
CA ALA A 53 3.51 -13.31 6.41
C ALA A 53 3.60 -13.02 4.90
N TYR A 54 3.62 -14.04 4.04
CA TYR A 54 3.64 -13.89 2.60
C TYR A 54 2.35 -13.23 2.09
N GLU A 55 1.20 -13.74 2.54
CA GLU A 55 -0.12 -13.21 2.20
C GLU A 55 -0.27 -11.75 2.64
N SER A 56 0.17 -11.42 3.86
CA SER A 56 0.17 -10.05 4.35
C SER A 56 0.99 -9.12 3.47
N MET A 57 2.16 -9.56 3.00
CA MET A 57 3.00 -8.75 2.10
C MET A 57 2.35 -8.48 0.75
N ILE A 58 1.77 -9.52 0.10
CA ILE A 58 1.06 -9.32 -1.18
C ILE A 58 -0.19 -8.48 -0.99
N TYR A 59 -0.88 -8.59 0.16
CA TYR A 59 -2.03 -7.76 0.48
C TYR A 59 -1.63 -6.30 0.72
N VAL A 60 -0.52 -6.01 1.42
CA VAL A 60 0.02 -4.64 1.56
C VAL A 60 0.37 -4.05 0.20
N ALA A 61 0.98 -4.83 -0.70
CA ALA A 61 1.26 -4.40 -2.06
C ALA A 61 -0.03 -4.03 -2.81
N TRP A 62 -1.08 -4.85 -2.70
CA TRP A 62 -2.40 -4.59 -3.27
C TRP A 62 -3.03 -3.33 -2.69
N ALA A 63 -3.04 -3.18 -1.35
CA ALA A 63 -3.59 -2.00 -0.68
C ALA A 63 -2.83 -0.72 -1.08
N THR A 64 -1.48 -0.77 -1.14
CA THR A 64 -0.66 0.35 -1.60
C THR A 64 -1.04 0.75 -3.02
N GLN A 65 -1.23 -0.21 -3.92
CA GLN A 65 -1.62 0.05 -5.31
C GLN A 65 -3.05 0.60 -5.40
N PHE A 66 -3.98 0.08 -4.61
CA PHE A 66 -5.35 0.57 -4.53
C PHE A 66 -5.41 2.05 -4.12
N PHE A 67 -4.74 2.41 -3.03
CA PHE A 67 -4.71 3.80 -2.56
C PHE A 67 -3.93 4.71 -3.52
N GLY A 68 -2.84 4.22 -4.11
CA GLY A 68 -2.08 4.96 -5.11
C GLY A 68 -2.88 5.24 -6.39
N LEU A 69 -3.68 4.29 -6.86
CA LEU A 69 -4.58 4.48 -7.99
C LEU A 69 -5.73 5.43 -7.63
N THR A 70 -6.27 5.35 -6.41
CA THR A 70 -7.39 6.17 -5.96
C THR A 70 -6.98 7.62 -5.76
N PHE A 71 -5.95 7.87 -4.98
CA PHE A 71 -5.47 9.23 -4.66
C PHE A 71 -4.65 9.85 -5.79
N GLY A 72 -3.90 9.00 -6.51
CA GLY A 72 -3.01 9.40 -7.60
C GLY A 72 -3.65 9.52 -8.97
N ARG A 73 -4.97 9.37 -9.15
CA ARG A 73 -5.64 9.36 -10.47
C ARG A 73 -5.21 10.48 -11.40
N LYS A 74 -5.04 11.68 -10.87
CA LYS A 74 -4.65 12.89 -11.63
C LYS A 74 -3.13 13.06 -11.67
N SER A 75 -2.37 12.49 -10.73
CA SER A 75 -0.93 12.64 -10.60
C SER A 75 -0.17 11.44 -11.17
N ALA A 76 0.46 11.63 -12.32
CA ALA A 76 1.31 10.60 -12.91
C ALA A 76 2.53 10.26 -12.04
N LEU A 77 3.03 11.24 -11.30
CA LEU A 77 4.17 11.06 -10.41
C LEU A 77 3.80 10.21 -9.19
N THR A 78 2.64 10.43 -8.59
CA THR A 78 2.10 9.57 -7.52
C THR A 78 1.94 8.13 -8.00
N MET A 79 1.34 7.91 -9.18
CA MET A 79 1.18 6.56 -9.73
C MET A 79 2.52 5.87 -10.00
N ALA A 80 3.52 6.60 -10.47
CA ALA A 80 4.86 6.04 -10.69
C ALA A 80 5.55 5.68 -9.36
N SER A 81 5.43 6.54 -8.35
CA SER A 81 5.94 6.28 -7.00
C SER A 81 5.28 5.07 -6.36
N THR A 82 3.97 4.95 -6.50
CA THR A 82 3.19 3.77 -6.07
C THR A 82 3.69 2.51 -6.75
N ALA A 83 3.83 2.51 -8.07
CA ALA A 83 4.32 1.35 -8.82
C ALA A 83 5.73 0.92 -8.38
N PHE A 84 6.59 1.87 -8.04
CA PHE A 84 7.93 1.58 -7.53
C PHE A 84 7.87 0.85 -6.18
N VAL A 85 7.10 1.38 -5.21
CA VAL A 85 6.97 0.76 -3.88
C VAL A 85 6.29 -0.60 -3.97
N VAL A 86 5.22 -0.74 -4.72
CA VAL A 86 4.54 -2.02 -4.94
C VAL A 86 5.52 -3.04 -5.54
N GLY A 87 6.31 -2.65 -6.53
CA GLY A 87 7.35 -3.50 -7.12
C GLY A 87 8.39 -3.94 -6.09
N MET A 88 8.84 -3.04 -5.19
CA MET A 88 9.76 -3.38 -4.11
C MET A 88 9.16 -4.37 -3.11
N ILE A 89 7.91 -4.16 -2.69
CA ILE A 89 7.20 -5.06 -1.76
C ILE A 89 7.06 -6.45 -2.38
N LEU A 90 6.59 -6.54 -3.64
CA LEU A 90 6.43 -7.81 -4.34
C LEU A 90 7.78 -8.51 -4.60
N MET A 91 8.84 -7.76 -4.87
CA MET A 91 10.19 -8.30 -5.02
C MET A 91 10.68 -8.94 -3.72
N ILE A 92 10.46 -8.28 -2.57
CA ILE A 92 10.81 -8.83 -1.25
C ILE A 92 10.02 -10.10 -0.98
N ALA A 93 8.71 -10.11 -1.26
CA ALA A 93 7.87 -11.30 -1.08
C ALA A 93 8.32 -12.48 -1.96
N HIS A 94 8.79 -12.21 -3.20
CA HIS A 94 9.21 -13.24 -4.15
C HIS A 94 10.63 -13.79 -3.89
N TRP A 95 11.51 -13.05 -3.26
CA TRP A 95 12.96 -13.33 -3.16
C TRP A 95 13.31 -14.38 -2.09
N ASN A 96 12.50 -15.41 -1.93
CA ASN A 96 12.69 -16.56 -1.00
C ASN A 96 12.80 -16.19 0.51
N TRP A 97 12.40 -15.01 0.89
CA TRP A 97 12.39 -14.62 2.30
C TRP A 97 11.09 -15.03 3.00
N MET A 98 10.07 -15.38 2.22
CA MET A 98 8.78 -15.83 2.71
C MET A 98 8.30 -17.04 1.93
N ASP A 99 7.68 -18.00 2.63
CA ASP A 99 7.13 -19.20 2.01
C ASP A 99 5.79 -18.87 1.31
N PRO A 100 5.67 -19.07 -0.02
CA PRO A 100 4.44 -18.84 -0.74
C PRO A 100 3.44 -20.00 -0.62
N ALA A 101 3.79 -21.12 0.05
CA ALA A 101 2.93 -22.28 0.22
C ALA A 101 1.64 -21.89 0.95
N ILE A 102 0.53 -22.53 0.56
CA ILE A 102 -0.76 -22.37 1.25
C ILE A 102 -0.74 -23.36 2.42
N ALA A 103 -0.66 -22.82 3.64
CA ALA A 103 -0.71 -23.60 4.86
C ALA A 103 -2.12 -23.60 5.46
N ASN A 104 -2.47 -24.66 6.17
CA ASN A 104 -3.70 -24.67 6.97
C ASN A 104 -3.56 -23.72 8.15
N LEU A 105 -4.60 -22.91 8.41
CA LEU A 105 -4.65 -22.03 9.56
C LEU A 105 -4.63 -22.84 10.87
N VAL A 106 -3.88 -22.34 11.84
CA VAL A 106 -3.98 -22.83 13.22
C VAL A 106 -5.36 -22.46 13.77
N PRO A 107 -6.10 -23.36 14.45
CA PRO A 107 -7.47 -23.10 14.90
C PRO A 107 -7.67 -21.81 15.70
N VAL A 108 -6.65 -21.36 16.42
CA VAL A 108 -6.68 -20.11 17.20
C VAL A 108 -6.79 -18.85 16.31
N LEU A 109 -6.40 -18.96 15.04
CA LEU A 109 -6.46 -17.89 14.05
C LEU A 109 -7.74 -17.92 13.21
N ASP A 110 -8.57 -18.95 13.35
CA ASP A 110 -9.86 -19.09 12.66
C ASP A 110 -10.97 -18.35 13.43
N SER A 111 -10.85 -17.02 13.48
CA SER A 111 -11.82 -16.12 14.11
C SER A 111 -12.24 -15.03 13.15
N TYR A 112 -13.55 -14.81 13.03
CA TYR A 112 -14.13 -13.76 12.19
C TYR A 112 -13.60 -12.36 12.56
N TRP A 113 -13.51 -12.04 13.84
CA TRP A 113 -13.02 -10.75 14.33
C TRP A 113 -11.52 -10.56 14.05
N LEU A 114 -10.74 -11.63 14.20
CA LEU A 114 -9.32 -11.60 13.86
C LEU A 114 -9.12 -11.30 12.36
N MET A 115 -9.89 -11.95 11.50
CA MET A 115 -9.82 -11.76 10.06
C MET A 115 -10.09 -10.29 9.67
N ILE A 116 -11.14 -9.67 10.22
CA ILE A 116 -11.47 -8.27 9.96
C ILE A 116 -10.40 -7.33 10.53
N HIS A 117 -9.97 -7.57 11.77
CA HIS A 117 -8.92 -6.80 12.42
C HIS A 117 -7.64 -6.76 11.58
N VAL A 118 -7.14 -7.93 11.19
CA VAL A 118 -5.92 -8.05 10.39
C VAL A 118 -6.10 -7.38 9.03
N ALA A 119 -7.24 -7.55 8.34
CA ALA A 119 -7.51 -6.88 7.08
C ALA A 119 -7.36 -5.35 7.19
N VAL A 120 -7.93 -4.76 8.24
CA VAL A 120 -7.89 -3.30 8.43
C VAL A 120 -6.49 -2.82 8.83
N ILE A 121 -5.84 -3.52 9.79
CA ILE A 121 -4.47 -3.16 10.24
C ILE A 121 -3.48 -3.27 9.08
N VAL A 122 -3.40 -4.44 8.44
CA VAL A 122 -2.45 -4.69 7.35
C VAL A 122 -2.78 -3.82 6.14
N GLY A 123 -4.07 -3.59 5.86
CA GLY A 123 -4.52 -2.66 4.82
C GLY A 123 -4.08 -1.22 5.07
N SER A 124 -3.94 -0.79 6.34
CA SER A 124 -3.47 0.55 6.71
C SER A 124 -2.00 0.80 6.33
N TYR A 125 -1.20 -0.25 6.21
CA TYR A 125 0.20 -0.12 5.76
C TYR A 125 0.31 0.33 4.31
N GLY A 126 -0.71 0.08 3.47
CA GLY A 126 -0.77 0.57 2.10
C GLY A 126 -0.66 2.09 1.98
N PRO A 127 -1.58 2.87 2.58
CA PRO A 127 -1.48 4.33 2.58
C PRO A 127 -0.23 4.84 3.29
N PHE A 128 0.29 4.19 4.33
CA PHE A 128 1.57 4.59 4.95
C PHE A 128 2.76 4.39 4.01
N ALA A 129 2.85 3.25 3.31
CA ALA A 129 3.88 3.00 2.31
C ALA A 129 3.82 4.02 1.16
N LEU A 130 2.59 4.37 0.72
CA LEU A 130 2.36 5.44 -0.25
C LEU A 130 2.85 6.79 0.28
N GLY A 131 2.52 7.14 1.53
CA GLY A 131 2.96 8.38 2.17
C GLY A 131 4.48 8.47 2.28
N MET A 132 5.14 7.40 2.68
CA MET A 132 6.60 7.33 2.77
C MET A 132 7.27 7.65 1.43
N ILE A 133 6.85 7.02 0.34
CA ILE A 133 7.49 7.25 -0.97
C ILE A 133 7.17 8.62 -1.53
N ILE A 134 5.94 9.12 -1.37
CA ILE A 134 5.56 10.46 -1.82
C ILE A 134 6.34 11.52 -1.04
N GLY A 135 6.55 11.33 0.26
CA GLY A 135 7.40 12.19 1.08
C GLY A 135 8.84 12.22 0.57
N GLY A 136 9.43 11.05 0.31
CA GLY A 136 10.76 10.92 -0.28
C GLY A 136 10.89 11.60 -1.65
N VAL A 137 9.92 11.39 -2.53
CA VAL A 137 9.88 12.05 -3.86
C VAL A 137 9.75 13.57 -3.72
N SER A 138 8.95 14.05 -2.77
CA SER A 138 8.80 15.49 -2.51
C SER A 138 10.11 16.11 -2.04
N LEU A 139 10.84 15.45 -1.13
CA LEU A 139 12.17 15.87 -0.68
C LEU A 139 13.17 15.91 -1.85
N PHE A 140 13.19 14.86 -2.66
CA PHE A 140 14.03 14.81 -3.86
C PHE A 140 13.73 15.97 -4.83
N LEU A 141 12.45 16.28 -5.07
CA LEU A 141 12.05 17.40 -5.90
C LEU A 141 12.50 18.75 -5.33
N ILE A 142 12.49 18.91 -4.01
CA ILE A 142 12.99 20.13 -3.33
C ILE A 142 14.49 20.28 -3.60
N LEU A 143 15.27 19.21 -3.46
CA LEU A 143 16.72 19.22 -3.66
C LEU A 143 17.14 19.59 -5.10
N ILE A 144 16.39 19.13 -6.11
CA ILE A 144 16.69 19.44 -7.53
C ILE A 144 16.04 20.74 -8.03
N THR A 145 15.40 21.50 -7.14
CA THR A 145 14.74 22.76 -7.51
C THR A 145 15.75 23.82 -7.85
N THR A 146 15.74 24.27 -9.11
CA THR A 146 16.55 25.38 -9.62
C THR A 146 15.65 26.57 -10.00
N ASN A 147 16.19 27.79 -10.03
CA ASN A 147 15.42 28.99 -10.36
C ASN A 147 14.63 28.87 -11.68
N LYS A 148 15.16 28.15 -12.68
CA LYS A 148 14.49 27.91 -13.98
C LYS A 148 13.23 27.04 -13.86
N ASN A 149 13.18 26.09 -12.89
CA ASN A 149 12.10 25.09 -12.78
C ASN A 149 11.20 25.33 -11.56
N LYS A 150 11.49 26.34 -10.74
CA LYS A 150 10.86 26.60 -9.45
C LYS A 150 9.33 26.58 -9.49
N ARG A 151 8.72 27.22 -10.48
CA ARG A 151 7.25 27.32 -10.57
C ARG A 151 6.59 25.95 -10.84
N LYS A 152 7.14 25.16 -11.78
CA LYS A 152 6.59 23.83 -12.12
C LYS A 152 6.75 22.84 -10.99
N ILE A 153 7.94 22.81 -10.37
CA ILE A 153 8.25 21.90 -9.25
C ILE A 153 7.41 22.26 -8.02
N LYS A 154 7.24 23.55 -7.69
CA LYS A 154 6.40 23.98 -6.58
C LYS A 154 4.96 23.48 -6.69
N LEU A 155 4.37 23.51 -7.90
CA LEU A 155 3.02 22.97 -8.12
C LEU A 155 2.97 21.46 -7.92
N ARG A 156 3.99 20.72 -8.36
CA ARG A 156 4.07 19.27 -8.13
C ARG A 156 4.24 18.91 -6.66
N ILE A 157 5.10 19.63 -5.95
CA ILE A 157 5.28 19.44 -4.51
C ILE A 157 3.96 19.67 -3.78
N LYS A 158 3.24 20.76 -4.09
CA LYS A 158 1.93 21.03 -3.48
C LYS A 158 0.92 19.90 -3.72
N GLU A 159 0.86 19.37 -4.96
CA GLU A 159 0.02 18.23 -5.32
C GLU A 159 0.39 16.99 -4.49
N LEU A 160 1.68 16.66 -4.42
CA LEU A 160 2.18 15.50 -3.65
C LEU A 160 1.96 15.67 -2.15
N THR A 161 2.11 16.88 -1.59
CA THR A 161 1.86 17.15 -0.18
C THR A 161 0.41 16.86 0.19
N ILE A 162 -0.56 17.30 -0.62
CA ILE A 162 -1.98 17.04 -0.38
C ILE A 162 -2.28 15.53 -0.42
N ILE A 163 -1.71 14.81 -1.40
CA ILE A 163 -1.90 13.36 -1.51
C ILE A 163 -1.25 12.65 -0.32
N ASN A 164 -0.09 13.11 0.12
CA ASN A 164 0.63 12.55 1.27
C ASN A 164 -0.16 12.72 2.56
N GLU A 165 -0.66 13.93 2.81
CA GLU A 165 -1.52 14.23 3.97
C GLU A 165 -2.77 13.35 3.98
N LEU A 166 -3.45 13.21 2.84
CA LEU A 166 -4.61 12.33 2.69
C LEU A 166 -4.25 10.87 2.95
N ALA A 167 -3.14 10.38 2.40
CA ALA A 167 -2.71 8.99 2.59
C ALA A 167 -2.40 8.68 4.06
N ILE A 168 -1.64 9.56 4.74
CA ILE A 168 -1.31 9.38 6.16
C ILE A 168 -2.57 9.45 7.02
N THR A 169 -3.48 10.39 6.75
CA THR A 169 -4.74 10.54 7.50
C THR A 169 -5.61 9.29 7.37
N VAL A 170 -5.80 8.77 6.14
CA VAL A 170 -6.59 7.56 5.91
C VAL A 170 -5.90 6.35 6.57
N GLY A 171 -4.58 6.21 6.45
CA GLY A 171 -3.82 5.16 7.12
C GLY A 171 -3.99 5.19 8.64
N LEU A 172 -3.93 6.39 9.25
CA LEU A 172 -4.12 6.56 10.69
C LEU A 172 -5.55 6.19 11.15
N ILE A 173 -6.57 6.62 10.39
CA ILE A 173 -7.96 6.25 10.68
C ILE A 173 -8.13 4.73 10.61
N MET A 174 -7.63 4.08 9.56
CA MET A 174 -7.70 2.63 9.42
C MET A 174 -6.97 1.92 10.56
N LEU A 175 -5.75 2.36 10.91
CA LEU A 175 -4.97 1.80 12.01
C LEU A 175 -5.71 1.92 13.34
N THR A 176 -6.32 3.08 13.61
CA THR A 176 -7.10 3.32 14.83
C THR A 176 -8.31 2.39 14.90
N ILE A 177 -9.10 2.31 13.82
CA ILE A 177 -10.25 1.38 13.76
C ILE A 177 -9.77 -0.06 13.95
N GLY A 178 -8.68 -0.45 13.27
CA GLY A 178 -8.10 -1.78 13.39
C GLY A 178 -7.71 -2.12 14.84
N ASN A 179 -7.10 -1.20 15.58
CA ASN A 179 -6.76 -1.41 16.99
C ASN A 179 -7.98 -1.67 17.86
N PHE A 180 -9.09 -0.94 17.64
CA PHE A 180 -10.35 -1.21 18.36
C PHE A 180 -10.92 -2.58 18.02
N LEU A 181 -10.89 -2.98 16.74
CA LEU A 181 -11.34 -4.31 16.30
C LEU A 181 -10.49 -5.42 16.93
N GLY A 182 -9.17 -5.21 17.05
CA GLY A 182 -8.28 -6.14 17.74
C GLY A 182 -8.59 -6.28 19.22
N GLY A 183 -8.98 -5.20 19.87
CA GLY A 183 -9.46 -5.22 21.25
C GLY A 183 -10.77 -6.02 21.42
N MET A 184 -11.70 -5.90 20.46
CA MET A 184 -12.93 -6.71 20.46
C MET A 184 -12.62 -8.19 20.30
N TRP A 185 -11.73 -8.55 19.36
CA TRP A 185 -11.27 -9.92 19.18
C TRP A 185 -10.61 -10.47 20.45
N ALA A 186 -9.71 -9.71 21.08
CA ALA A 186 -9.03 -10.13 22.30
C ALA A 186 -10.01 -10.36 23.45
N ASN A 187 -11.02 -9.51 23.59
CA ASN A 187 -12.07 -9.67 24.61
C ASN A 187 -12.93 -10.93 24.39
N GLU A 188 -13.27 -11.25 23.13
CA GLU A 188 -14.05 -12.43 22.80
C GLU A 188 -13.23 -13.71 22.96
N SER A 189 -11.97 -13.71 22.51
CA SER A 189 -11.11 -14.90 22.50
C SER A 189 -10.53 -15.24 23.87
N TRP A 190 -10.26 -14.25 24.75
CA TRP A 190 -9.60 -14.40 26.04
C TRP A 190 -10.43 -13.90 27.21
N GLY A 191 -11.63 -13.43 26.98
CA GLY A 191 -12.55 -12.93 28.01
C GLY A 191 -12.14 -11.64 28.70
N ARG A 192 -10.98 -11.04 28.34
CA ARG A 192 -10.49 -9.77 28.89
C ARG A 192 -9.65 -8.99 27.88
N TYR A 193 -9.88 -7.69 27.83
CA TYR A 193 -9.18 -6.77 26.93
C TYR A 193 -7.68 -6.62 27.23
N LEU A 194 -7.21 -6.89 28.46
CA LEU A 194 -5.82 -6.62 28.88
C LEU A 194 -5.41 -7.48 30.11
N SER A 195 -5.68 -8.79 30.11
CA SER A 195 -5.37 -9.62 31.28
C SER A 195 -3.92 -10.13 31.36
N LEU A 196 -3.07 -9.85 30.39
CA LEU A 196 -1.68 -10.31 30.39
C LEU A 196 -0.75 -9.51 31.31
N ILE A 197 -1.23 -8.42 31.92
CA ILE A 197 -0.42 -7.58 32.85
C ILE A 197 -0.67 -7.93 34.31
N HIS A 198 -1.66 -8.78 34.62
CA HIS A 198 -2.04 -9.13 36.02
C HIS A 198 -2.03 -10.62 36.32
N ILE A 199 -1.11 -11.39 35.75
CA ILE A 199 -0.80 -12.73 36.21
C ILE A 199 0.52 -12.70 36.98
N SER A 200 0.54 -11.96 38.06
CA SER A 200 1.58 -12.07 39.12
C SER A 200 0.99 -11.59 40.43
N GLU A 201 0.00 -12.31 40.91
CA GLU A 201 -0.30 -12.44 42.35
C GLU A 201 -0.92 -13.80 42.64
#